data_5cb35532242d2f2ef9adf2f477b9aa8f
#
_entry.id   5cb35532242d2f2ef9adf2f477b9aa8f
#
_cell.length_a   1.000
_cell.length_b   1.000
_cell.length_c   1.000
_cell.angle_alpha   90.00
_cell.angle_beta   90.00
_cell.angle_gamma   90.00
#
_symmetry.space_group_name_H-M   'P 1'
#
loop_
_entity.id
_entity.type
_entity.pdbx_description
1 polymer ?
#
loop_
_entity_poly.entity_id
_entity_poly.type
_entity_poly.pdbx_seq_one_letter_code
_entity_poly.pdbx_strand_id
1 'polypeptide(L)'
;PGYKGLVILDALKTTNVVWKNSGTTLYNVGDEVLNLEFHTKMNTMGAEVIEGINKAISVAEKNYKGLVIGNEGDNFSAGANLGMLFMLAGNREFDEINLSVQAFQNTMMRARYSSIPVVVATSGLTLGGGTELSMHADQVRAHTETYMGLVEFGVGIIPSGGGTKEMTLRTSDMYKKGDPELNILMENFMTIATAKVATSSKEAAAMGLLKHTDKHTLNRSSLLSEAKNDVLNLYNEGYTQKKQRQNIKVQGRAGLAMFEAGITSMLYGKYISDHDRKIANKTAYVMCGGDLSQPGYVSEQYLLD
;
A
#
# COMPACT_ATOMS: atom_id res chain seq x y z
N PRO A 1 13.15 28.31 -18.17
CA PRO A 1 12.82 29.05 -16.96
C PRO A 1 12.02 28.14 -16.05
N GLY A 2 12.71 27.46 -15.10
CA GLY A 2 12.07 26.61 -14.14
C GLY A 2 11.19 27.46 -13.22
N TYR A 3 9.98 26.99 -12.94
CA TYR A 3 9.16 27.57 -11.90
C TYR A 3 9.87 27.37 -10.57
N LYS A 4 10.30 28.46 -9.92
CA LYS A 4 10.96 28.42 -8.60
C LYS A 4 10.04 27.64 -7.63
N GLY A 5 10.56 26.58 -7.02
CA GLY A 5 9.86 25.80 -6.00
C GLY A 5 9.10 24.57 -6.51
N LEU A 6 9.09 24.29 -7.82
CA LEU A 6 8.49 23.05 -8.34
C LEU A 6 9.56 21.99 -8.63
N VAL A 7 9.26 20.75 -8.27
CA VAL A 7 10.00 19.55 -8.70
C VAL A 7 9.40 19.11 -10.03
N ILE A 8 10.21 19.15 -11.10
CA ILE A 8 9.83 18.72 -12.45
C ILE A 8 10.83 17.65 -12.86
N LEU A 9 10.40 16.38 -12.87
CA LEU A 9 11.28 15.24 -13.12
C LEU A 9 11.83 15.25 -14.54
N ASP A 10 11.05 15.68 -15.53
CA ASP A 10 11.48 15.80 -16.91
C ASP A 10 12.72 16.71 -17.06
N ALA A 11 12.81 17.76 -16.27
CA ALA A 11 13.97 18.65 -16.28
C ALA A 11 15.21 18.03 -15.62
N LEU A 12 15.05 16.98 -14.81
CA LEU A 12 16.12 16.32 -14.06
C LEU A 12 16.68 15.07 -14.77
N LYS A 13 16.05 14.61 -15.84
CA LYS A 13 16.38 13.35 -16.55
C LYS A 13 17.83 13.27 -17.06
N THR A 14 18.48 14.39 -17.29
CA THR A 14 19.86 14.42 -17.84
C THR A 14 20.93 14.72 -16.80
N THR A 15 20.61 15.35 -15.69
CA THR A 15 21.60 15.92 -14.76
C THR A 15 21.56 15.33 -13.34
N ASN A 16 20.40 14.87 -12.89
CA ASN A 16 20.17 14.53 -11.49
C ASN A 16 19.83 13.06 -11.24
N VAL A 17 20.08 12.18 -12.22
CA VAL A 17 19.86 10.74 -12.09
C VAL A 17 20.92 10.15 -11.16
N VAL A 18 20.48 9.53 -10.07
CA VAL A 18 21.32 8.83 -9.10
C VAL A 18 21.44 7.35 -9.45
N TRP A 19 20.33 6.74 -9.88
CA TRP A 19 20.27 5.35 -10.28
C TRP A 19 19.02 5.10 -11.15
N LYS A 20 19.07 4.08 -12.02
CA LYS A 20 17.93 3.66 -12.83
C LYS A 20 18.03 2.20 -13.24
N ASN A 21 16.89 1.59 -13.51
CA ASN A 21 16.76 0.33 -14.25
C ASN A 21 15.68 0.47 -15.34
N SER A 22 15.18 -0.66 -15.87
CA SER A 22 14.18 -0.66 -16.94
C SER A 22 12.80 -0.11 -16.51
N GLY A 23 12.47 -0.12 -15.23
CA GLY A 23 11.14 0.26 -14.74
C GLY A 23 11.12 1.46 -13.81
N THR A 24 12.28 1.93 -13.33
CA THR A 24 12.34 3.02 -12.35
C THR A 24 13.56 3.91 -12.55
N THR A 25 13.43 5.19 -12.15
CA THR A 25 14.55 6.14 -12.09
C THR A 25 14.54 6.86 -10.75
N LEU A 26 15.70 6.92 -10.11
CA LEU A 26 15.95 7.62 -8.86
C LEU A 26 16.64 8.95 -9.13
N TYR A 27 16.00 10.05 -8.76
CA TYR A 27 16.49 11.41 -8.96
C TYR A 27 16.90 12.06 -7.65
N ASN A 28 17.95 12.88 -7.68
CA ASN A 28 18.20 13.86 -6.63
C ASN A 28 17.36 15.12 -6.93
N VAL A 29 16.37 15.39 -6.09
CA VAL A 29 15.46 16.54 -6.26
C VAL A 29 15.87 17.76 -5.42
N GLY A 30 17.14 17.78 -4.94
CA GLY A 30 17.71 18.83 -4.11
C GLY A 30 17.38 18.68 -2.62
N ASP A 31 18.03 19.48 -1.77
CA ASP A 31 17.89 19.51 -0.32
C ASP A 31 18.10 18.15 0.38
N GLU A 32 18.95 17.29 -0.24
CA GLU A 32 19.23 15.93 0.23
C GLU A 32 17.98 15.03 0.25
N VAL A 33 17.06 15.25 -0.68
CA VAL A 33 15.88 14.40 -0.88
C VAL A 33 15.96 13.70 -2.24
N LEU A 34 15.61 12.41 -2.26
CA LEU A 34 15.49 11.62 -3.47
C LEU A 34 14.03 11.49 -3.89
N ASN A 35 13.79 11.32 -5.21
CA ASN A 35 12.50 10.90 -5.76
C ASN A 35 12.68 9.66 -6.61
N LEU A 36 11.91 8.61 -6.35
CA LEU A 36 11.80 7.43 -7.18
C LEU A 36 10.58 7.56 -8.09
N GLU A 37 10.81 7.55 -9.40
CA GLU A 37 9.76 7.54 -10.43
C GLU A 37 9.61 6.14 -11.03
N PHE A 38 8.37 5.69 -11.21
CA PHE A 38 8.03 4.49 -11.97
C PHE A 38 7.72 4.89 -13.42
N HIS A 39 8.16 4.06 -14.38
CA HIS A 39 7.88 4.28 -15.80
C HIS A 39 7.60 2.98 -16.57
N THR A 40 7.12 1.96 -15.87
CA THR A 40 6.53 0.78 -16.50
C THR A 40 5.17 1.13 -17.11
N LYS A 41 4.64 0.23 -17.98
CA LYS A 41 3.30 0.43 -18.52
C LYS A 41 2.27 0.51 -17.39
N MET A 42 1.48 1.59 -17.33
CA MET A 42 0.53 1.88 -16.25
C MET A 42 1.19 1.92 -14.85
N ASN A 43 2.48 2.08 -14.78
CA ASN A 43 3.28 2.02 -13.55
C ASN A 43 3.01 0.75 -12.72
N THR A 44 2.81 -0.39 -13.41
CA THR A 44 2.63 -1.67 -12.75
C THR A 44 3.91 -2.10 -12.05
N MET A 45 3.75 -2.73 -10.89
CA MET A 45 4.85 -3.11 -10.02
C MET A 45 5.28 -4.55 -10.34
N GLY A 46 6.34 -4.68 -11.15
CA GLY A 46 7.06 -5.91 -11.41
C GLY A 46 8.36 -5.98 -10.61
N ALA A 47 9.21 -6.96 -10.91
CA ALA A 47 10.49 -7.16 -10.23
C ALA A 47 11.40 -5.93 -10.30
N GLU A 48 11.40 -5.23 -11.43
CA GLU A 48 12.17 -4.00 -11.66
C GLU A 48 11.75 -2.84 -10.76
N VAL A 49 10.44 -2.73 -10.44
CA VAL A 49 9.94 -1.70 -9.52
C VAL A 49 10.26 -2.08 -8.08
N ILE A 50 10.12 -3.35 -7.72
CA ILE A 50 10.48 -3.88 -6.40
C ILE A 50 11.98 -3.67 -6.13
N GLU A 51 12.85 -3.96 -7.10
CA GLU A 51 14.28 -3.66 -7.04
C GLU A 51 14.52 -2.16 -6.85
N GLY A 52 13.81 -1.32 -7.65
CA GLY A 52 13.93 0.13 -7.60
C GLY A 52 13.59 0.71 -6.24
N ILE A 53 12.50 0.27 -5.61
CA ILE A 53 12.10 0.72 -4.26
C ILE A 53 13.19 0.35 -3.24
N ASN A 54 13.62 -0.91 -3.23
CA ASN A 54 14.65 -1.38 -2.29
C ASN A 54 15.99 -0.64 -2.49
N LYS A 55 16.37 -0.39 -3.74
CA LYS A 55 17.58 0.36 -4.08
C LYS A 55 17.48 1.82 -3.63
N ALA A 56 16.34 2.47 -3.90
CA ALA A 56 16.10 3.86 -3.52
C ALA A 56 16.20 4.06 -2.00
N ILE A 57 15.55 3.18 -1.21
CA ILE A 57 15.64 3.21 0.25
C ILE A 57 17.10 3.03 0.70
N SER A 58 17.80 2.02 0.16
CA SER A 58 19.19 1.74 0.53
C SER A 58 20.17 2.87 0.19
N VAL A 59 19.91 3.62 -0.88
CA VAL A 59 20.70 4.80 -1.23
C VAL A 59 20.34 5.98 -0.33
N ALA A 60 19.05 6.19 -0.07
CA ALA A 60 18.58 7.28 0.76
C ALA A 60 19.07 7.17 2.20
N GLU A 61 19.03 5.98 2.80
CA GLU A 61 19.51 5.73 4.17
C GLU A 61 21.00 6.05 4.40
N LYS A 62 21.81 6.05 3.34
CA LYS A 62 23.25 6.30 3.46
C LYS A 62 23.59 7.78 3.49
N ASN A 63 22.92 8.61 2.68
CA ASN A 63 23.41 9.96 2.38
C ASN A 63 22.32 11.01 2.20
N TYR A 64 21.03 10.68 2.45
CA TYR A 64 19.93 11.60 2.18
C TYR A 64 18.99 11.71 3.39
N LYS A 65 18.21 12.77 3.41
CA LYS A 65 17.23 13.05 4.47
C LYS A 65 15.97 12.21 4.36
N GLY A 66 15.65 11.73 3.14
CA GLY A 66 14.53 10.87 2.90
C GLY A 66 14.19 10.67 1.43
N LEU A 67 13.08 9.99 1.20
CA LEU A 67 12.66 9.51 -0.12
C LEU A 67 11.21 9.91 -0.40
N VAL A 68 10.97 10.50 -1.57
CA VAL A 68 9.66 10.59 -2.21
C VAL A 68 9.53 9.43 -3.21
N ILE A 69 8.38 8.76 -3.24
CA ILE A 69 8.00 7.86 -4.32
C ILE A 69 6.82 8.49 -5.04
N GLY A 70 7.02 8.96 -6.26
CA GLY A 70 6.01 9.69 -6.99
C GLY A 70 6.37 9.93 -8.46
N ASN A 71 5.35 10.06 -9.29
CA ASN A 71 5.45 10.12 -10.74
C ASN A 71 4.86 11.43 -11.29
N GLU A 72 5.35 11.90 -12.44
CA GLU A 72 4.69 12.96 -13.20
C GLU A 72 3.60 12.42 -14.14
N GLY A 73 3.59 11.12 -14.42
CA GLY A 73 2.58 10.44 -15.26
C GLY A 73 1.15 10.52 -14.69
N ASP A 74 0.14 10.18 -15.50
CA ASP A 74 -1.29 10.32 -15.15
C ASP A 74 -1.71 9.50 -13.95
N ASN A 75 -1.07 8.38 -13.72
CA ASN A 75 -1.39 7.43 -12.67
C ASN A 75 -0.18 7.17 -11.78
N PHE A 76 -0.42 6.97 -10.49
CA PHE A 76 0.61 6.53 -9.57
C PHE A 76 1.01 5.06 -9.87
N SER A 77 0.05 4.14 -9.79
CA SER A 77 0.27 2.73 -10.14
C SER A 77 -1.05 1.98 -10.29
N ALA A 78 -1.15 1.12 -11.31
CA ALA A 78 -2.26 0.19 -11.47
C ALA A 78 -2.10 -1.11 -10.64
N GLY A 79 -1.06 -1.20 -9.80
CA GLY A 79 -0.82 -2.34 -8.91
C GLY A 79 0.18 -3.34 -9.46
N ALA A 80 0.10 -4.59 -8.97
CA ALA A 80 1.04 -5.66 -9.34
C ALA A 80 0.93 -6.05 -10.83
N ASN A 81 2.02 -6.58 -11.39
CA ASN A 81 2.04 -7.14 -12.74
C ASN A 81 1.31 -8.49 -12.78
N LEU A 82 -0.01 -8.45 -12.99
CA LEU A 82 -0.87 -9.65 -13.03
C LEU A 82 -0.51 -10.60 -14.17
N GLY A 83 0.07 -10.11 -15.28
CA GLY A 83 0.47 -10.95 -16.40
C GLY A 83 1.52 -11.99 -16.00
N MET A 84 2.50 -11.56 -15.19
CA MET A 84 3.51 -12.47 -14.64
C MET A 84 2.89 -13.50 -13.69
N LEU A 85 2.03 -13.08 -12.78
CA LEU A 85 1.36 -13.99 -11.84
C LEU A 85 0.49 -15.02 -12.59
N PHE A 86 -0.21 -14.58 -13.63
CA PHE A 86 -1.03 -15.46 -14.47
C PHE A 86 -0.18 -16.52 -15.18
N MET A 87 0.97 -16.14 -15.74
CA MET A 87 1.90 -17.08 -16.37
C MET A 87 2.44 -18.12 -15.38
N LEU A 88 2.91 -17.69 -14.22
CA LEU A 88 3.42 -18.59 -13.17
C LEU A 88 2.32 -19.56 -12.69
N ALA A 89 1.11 -19.06 -12.48
CA ALA A 89 -0.03 -19.90 -12.08
C ALA A 89 -0.42 -20.91 -13.17
N GLY A 90 -0.42 -20.50 -14.43
CA GLY A 90 -0.67 -21.38 -15.59
C GLY A 90 0.36 -22.50 -15.71
N ASN A 91 1.61 -22.20 -15.42
CA ASN A 91 2.72 -23.16 -15.39
C ASN A 91 2.77 -23.99 -14.10
N ARG A 92 1.91 -23.69 -13.10
CA ARG A 92 1.93 -24.30 -11.75
C ARG A 92 3.22 -24.04 -10.96
N GLU A 93 3.87 -22.92 -11.22
CA GLU A 93 5.10 -22.48 -10.53
C GLU A 93 4.73 -21.76 -9.22
N PHE A 94 4.07 -22.48 -8.30
CA PHE A 94 3.52 -21.91 -7.06
C PHE A 94 4.61 -21.45 -6.08
N ASP A 95 5.77 -22.08 -6.09
CA ASP A 95 6.92 -21.66 -5.26
C ASP A 95 7.45 -20.29 -5.73
N GLU A 96 7.51 -20.05 -7.04
CA GLU A 96 7.90 -18.76 -7.60
C GLU A 96 6.87 -17.66 -7.30
N ILE A 97 5.56 -18.00 -7.30
CA ILE A 97 4.51 -17.08 -6.87
C ILE A 97 4.73 -16.71 -5.38
N ASN A 98 4.98 -17.70 -4.53
CA ASN A 98 5.21 -17.48 -3.11
C ASN A 98 6.42 -16.58 -2.86
N LEU A 99 7.55 -16.85 -3.54
CA LEU A 99 8.75 -16.02 -3.48
C LEU A 99 8.48 -14.59 -3.95
N SER A 100 7.69 -14.43 -5.02
CA SER A 100 7.32 -13.11 -5.53
C SER A 100 6.45 -12.32 -4.55
N VAL A 101 5.48 -12.98 -3.90
CA VAL A 101 4.64 -12.37 -2.86
C VAL A 101 5.48 -11.98 -1.66
N GLN A 102 6.37 -12.86 -1.18
CA GLN A 102 7.28 -12.55 -0.07
C GLN A 102 8.21 -11.36 -0.39
N ALA A 103 8.77 -11.31 -1.61
CA ALA A 103 9.60 -10.19 -2.04
C ALA A 103 8.81 -8.86 -2.03
N PHE A 104 7.56 -8.91 -2.47
CA PHE A 104 6.66 -7.77 -2.46
C PHE A 104 6.36 -7.33 -1.01
N GLN A 105 5.93 -8.24 -0.14
CA GLN A 105 5.69 -7.99 1.29
C GLN A 105 6.91 -7.39 1.97
N ASN A 106 8.09 -8.00 1.78
CA ASN A 106 9.35 -7.53 2.36
C ASN A 106 9.67 -6.10 1.91
N THR A 107 9.37 -5.74 0.65
CA THR A 107 9.58 -4.39 0.13
C THR A 107 8.62 -3.38 0.78
N MET A 108 7.34 -3.74 0.97
CA MET A 108 6.40 -2.90 1.70
C MET A 108 6.85 -2.68 3.16
N MET A 109 7.27 -3.75 3.82
CA MET A 109 7.80 -3.68 5.19
C MET A 109 9.11 -2.88 5.24
N ARG A 110 9.96 -2.99 4.21
CA ARG A 110 11.19 -2.20 4.08
C ARG A 110 10.91 -0.70 3.97
N ALA A 111 9.88 -0.32 3.20
CA ALA A 111 9.45 1.06 3.11
C ALA A 111 8.91 1.58 4.46
N ARG A 112 8.08 0.78 5.15
CA ARG A 112 7.48 1.15 6.44
C ARG A 112 8.49 1.32 7.57
N TYR A 113 9.55 0.52 7.57
CA TYR A 113 10.56 0.45 8.63
C TYR A 113 11.93 0.95 8.19
N SER A 114 11.96 1.84 7.20
CA SER A 114 13.19 2.53 6.80
C SER A 114 13.71 3.45 7.93
N SER A 115 15.01 3.69 7.94
CA SER A 115 15.62 4.63 8.89
C SER A 115 15.48 6.10 8.47
N ILE A 116 14.89 6.34 7.31
CA ILE A 116 14.60 7.67 6.76
C ILE A 116 13.09 7.79 6.43
N PRO A 117 12.50 8.99 6.45
CA PRO A 117 11.12 9.17 6.05
C PRO A 117 10.90 8.82 4.57
N VAL A 118 9.85 8.02 4.33
CA VAL A 118 9.35 7.69 2.99
C VAL A 118 7.97 8.31 2.80
N VAL A 119 7.85 9.21 1.85
CA VAL A 119 6.59 9.87 1.48
C VAL A 119 6.16 9.40 0.09
N VAL A 120 4.92 8.93 -0.03
CA VAL A 120 4.35 8.52 -1.31
C VAL A 120 3.45 9.63 -1.85
N ALA A 121 3.69 10.05 -3.09
CA ALA A 121 2.95 11.09 -3.79
C ALA A 121 2.00 10.46 -4.82
N THR A 122 0.70 10.40 -4.51
CA THR A 122 -0.30 9.70 -5.33
C THR A 122 -1.13 10.65 -6.19
N SER A 123 -1.46 10.22 -7.41
CA SER A 123 -2.41 10.88 -8.31
C SER A 123 -3.02 9.85 -9.28
N GLY A 124 -4.23 10.11 -9.77
CA GLY A 124 -4.90 9.18 -10.68
C GLY A 124 -5.08 7.79 -10.06
N LEU A 125 -4.92 6.75 -10.86
CA LEU A 125 -5.04 5.37 -10.39
C LEU A 125 -3.93 5.04 -9.39
N THR A 126 -4.33 4.59 -8.20
CA THR A 126 -3.50 4.12 -7.10
C THR A 126 -4.12 2.83 -6.60
N LEU A 127 -3.96 1.74 -7.36
CA LEU A 127 -4.72 0.51 -7.17
C LEU A 127 -3.84 -0.65 -6.70
N GLY A 128 -4.45 -1.58 -5.97
CA GLY A 128 -3.80 -2.82 -5.54
C GLY A 128 -2.45 -2.56 -4.87
N GLY A 129 -1.37 -3.12 -5.41
CA GLY A 129 -0.01 -2.90 -4.91
C GLY A 129 0.41 -1.43 -4.77
N GLY A 130 -0.13 -0.52 -5.58
CA GLY A 130 0.07 0.92 -5.42
C GLY A 130 -0.58 1.47 -4.15
N THR A 131 -1.79 0.98 -3.82
CA THR A 131 -2.44 1.26 -2.54
C THR A 131 -1.65 0.65 -1.39
N GLU A 132 -1.20 -0.61 -1.52
CA GLU A 132 -0.41 -1.30 -0.50
C GLU A 132 0.87 -0.52 -0.17
N LEU A 133 1.62 -0.07 -1.18
CA LEU A 133 2.80 0.78 -0.98
C LEU A 133 2.44 2.09 -0.26
N SER A 134 1.38 2.75 -0.68
CA SER A 134 0.91 3.99 -0.05
C SER A 134 0.54 3.78 1.42
N MET A 135 -0.12 2.68 1.74
CA MET A 135 -0.49 2.34 3.12
C MET A 135 0.72 2.07 4.02
N HIS A 136 1.86 1.66 3.44
CA HIS A 136 3.10 1.39 4.18
C HIS A 136 4.03 2.61 4.30
N ALA A 137 3.76 3.70 3.60
CA ALA A 137 4.55 4.93 3.72
C ALA A 137 4.41 5.59 5.09
N ASP A 138 5.39 6.41 5.46
CA ASP A 138 5.30 7.27 6.65
C ASP A 138 4.17 8.28 6.50
N GLN A 139 4.10 8.90 5.32
CA GLN A 139 3.03 9.82 4.96
C GLN A 139 2.69 9.68 3.47
N VAL A 140 1.43 9.91 3.14
CA VAL A 140 0.97 10.05 1.77
C VAL A 140 0.64 11.52 1.49
N ARG A 141 1.13 12.02 0.36
CA ARG A 141 0.68 13.28 -0.23
C ARG A 141 -0.22 12.91 -1.42
N ALA A 142 -1.52 13.02 -1.26
CA ALA A 142 -2.48 12.60 -2.27
C ALA A 142 -3.04 13.81 -3.05
N HIS A 143 -2.95 13.77 -4.39
CA HIS A 143 -3.75 14.68 -5.21
C HIS A 143 -5.24 14.43 -4.97
N THR A 144 -6.07 15.47 -5.05
CA THR A 144 -7.53 15.32 -4.83
C THR A 144 -8.15 14.27 -5.74
N GLU A 145 -7.71 14.18 -6.99
CA GLU A 145 -8.09 13.13 -7.93
C GLU A 145 -7.15 11.92 -7.79
N THR A 146 -7.21 11.24 -6.67
CA THR A 146 -6.58 9.95 -6.42
C THR A 146 -7.66 8.89 -6.31
N TYR A 147 -7.63 7.93 -7.20
CA TYR A 147 -8.53 6.77 -7.25
C TYR A 147 -7.83 5.59 -6.59
N MET A 148 -8.09 5.40 -5.30
CA MET A 148 -7.35 4.46 -4.45
C MET A 148 -8.22 3.28 -4.01
N GLY A 149 -7.70 2.05 -4.08
CA GLY A 149 -8.41 0.86 -3.63
C GLY A 149 -7.58 -0.41 -3.65
N LEU A 150 -7.92 -1.33 -2.74
CA LEU A 150 -7.45 -2.71 -2.75
C LEU A 150 -8.39 -3.50 -3.66
N VAL A 151 -8.00 -3.67 -4.91
CA VAL A 151 -8.87 -4.16 -6.00
C VAL A 151 -8.65 -5.63 -6.37
N GLU A 152 -7.85 -6.32 -5.61
CA GLU A 152 -7.41 -7.69 -5.84
C GLU A 152 -8.58 -8.67 -5.97
N PHE A 153 -9.65 -8.47 -5.20
CA PHE A 153 -10.88 -9.27 -5.31
C PHE A 153 -11.50 -9.20 -6.71
N GLY A 154 -11.44 -8.04 -7.36
CA GLY A 154 -11.95 -7.86 -8.73
C GLY A 154 -11.24 -8.72 -9.78
N VAL A 155 -10.07 -9.26 -9.46
CA VAL A 155 -9.27 -10.15 -10.32
C VAL A 155 -9.07 -11.54 -9.70
N GLY A 156 -9.82 -11.88 -8.65
CA GLY A 156 -9.89 -13.20 -8.06
C GLY A 156 -8.74 -13.57 -7.12
N ILE A 157 -8.05 -12.58 -6.55
CA ILE A 157 -6.98 -12.78 -5.55
C ILE A 157 -7.24 -11.90 -4.32
N ILE A 158 -6.40 -11.99 -3.30
CA ILE A 158 -6.48 -11.16 -2.08
C ILE A 158 -5.33 -10.13 -2.06
N PRO A 159 -5.46 -9.01 -1.32
CA PRO A 159 -4.38 -8.02 -1.13
C PRO A 159 -3.24 -8.61 -0.29
N SER A 160 -2.41 -9.43 -0.92
CA SER A 160 -1.37 -10.24 -0.27
C SER A 160 -0.02 -9.53 -0.12
N GLY A 161 0.18 -8.40 -0.79
CA GLY A 161 1.40 -7.59 -0.64
C GLY A 161 1.50 -6.82 0.68
N GLY A 162 0.51 -6.98 1.55
CA GLY A 162 0.41 -6.36 2.87
C GLY A 162 -0.86 -5.54 3.06
N GLY A 163 -1.74 -5.44 2.05
CA GLY A 163 -2.98 -4.68 2.14
C GLY A 163 -3.94 -5.24 3.18
N THR A 164 -4.14 -6.56 3.19
CA THR A 164 -4.98 -7.23 4.19
C THR A 164 -4.42 -7.03 5.61
N LYS A 165 -3.10 -7.17 5.80
CA LYS A 165 -2.41 -6.91 7.07
C LYS A 165 -2.60 -5.45 7.52
N GLU A 166 -2.42 -4.48 6.62
CA GLU A 166 -2.60 -3.06 6.93
C GLU A 166 -4.05 -2.73 7.31
N MET A 167 -5.03 -3.26 6.59
CA MET A 167 -6.43 -3.06 6.96
C MET A 167 -6.74 -3.67 8.33
N THR A 168 -6.18 -4.83 8.66
CA THR A 168 -6.32 -5.44 9.99
C THR A 168 -5.72 -4.57 11.08
N LEU A 169 -4.50 -4.07 10.86
CA LEU A 169 -3.81 -3.17 11.80
C LEU A 169 -4.62 -1.88 12.03
N ARG A 170 -5.07 -1.24 10.95
CA ARG A 170 -5.87 -0.01 11.01
C ARG A 170 -7.22 -0.24 11.68
N THR A 171 -7.85 -1.38 11.42
CA THR A 171 -9.08 -1.80 12.11
C THR A 171 -8.84 -1.93 13.62
N SER A 172 -7.73 -2.58 14.02
CA SER A 172 -7.34 -2.69 15.42
C SER A 172 -7.15 -1.32 16.09
N ASP A 173 -6.55 -0.36 15.37
CA ASP A 173 -6.32 1.00 15.88
C ASP A 173 -7.61 1.85 15.98
N MET A 174 -8.68 1.47 15.28
CA MET A 174 -9.99 2.10 15.38
C MET A 174 -10.77 1.69 16.64
N TYR A 175 -10.47 0.54 17.24
CA TYR A 175 -11.22 0.01 18.37
C TYR A 175 -11.07 0.87 19.61
N LYS A 176 -12.20 1.30 20.17
CA LYS A 176 -12.28 2.00 21.47
C LYS A 176 -13.07 1.16 22.47
N LYS A 177 -12.86 1.40 23.74
CA LYS A 177 -13.59 0.71 24.80
C LYS A 177 -15.10 0.93 24.66
N GLY A 178 -15.84 -0.15 24.45
CA GLY A 178 -17.29 -0.13 24.29
C GLY A 178 -17.79 -0.10 22.83
N ASP A 179 -16.90 -0.03 21.86
CA ASP A 179 -17.28 -0.06 20.44
C ASP A 179 -17.77 -1.46 20.02
N PRO A 180 -18.68 -1.53 19.02
CA PRO A 180 -19.04 -2.80 18.38
C PRO A 180 -17.92 -3.22 17.40
N GLU A 181 -16.82 -3.78 17.91
CA GLU A 181 -15.59 -4.10 17.17
C GLU A 181 -15.84 -4.96 15.92
N LEU A 182 -16.80 -5.89 15.99
CA LEU A 182 -17.19 -6.73 14.85
C LEU A 182 -17.78 -5.93 13.68
N ASN A 183 -18.52 -4.85 13.96
CA ASN A 183 -19.07 -4.00 12.91
C ASN A 183 -17.97 -3.22 12.20
N ILE A 184 -17.01 -2.68 12.96
CA ILE A 184 -15.84 -1.96 12.39
C ILE A 184 -15.02 -2.93 11.53
N LEU A 185 -14.80 -4.15 12.00
CA LEU A 185 -14.11 -5.19 11.24
C LEU A 185 -14.84 -5.53 9.95
N MET A 186 -16.19 -5.67 10.01
CA MET A 186 -17.02 -5.95 8.84
C MET A 186 -16.94 -4.84 7.79
N GLU A 187 -17.01 -3.58 8.19
CA GLU A 187 -16.92 -2.44 7.26
C GLU A 187 -15.58 -2.44 6.50
N ASN A 188 -14.46 -2.64 7.21
CA ASN A 188 -13.14 -2.70 6.60
C ASN A 188 -12.95 -3.95 5.73
N PHE A 189 -13.50 -5.10 6.14
CA PHE A 189 -13.54 -6.30 5.30
C PHE A 189 -14.33 -6.05 4.00
N MET A 190 -15.50 -5.42 4.09
CA MET A 190 -16.31 -5.13 2.91
C MET A 190 -15.60 -4.17 1.93
N THR A 191 -14.77 -3.26 2.42
CA THR A 191 -13.94 -2.41 1.56
C THR A 191 -13.02 -3.24 0.66
N ILE A 192 -12.42 -4.32 1.19
CA ILE A 192 -11.60 -5.27 0.42
C ILE A 192 -12.49 -6.17 -0.46
N ALA A 193 -13.49 -6.83 0.14
CA ALA A 193 -14.29 -7.86 -0.51
C ALA A 193 -15.15 -7.34 -1.68
N THR A 194 -15.43 -6.05 -1.72
CA THR A 194 -16.13 -5.41 -2.84
C THR A 194 -15.18 -4.70 -3.82
N ALA A 195 -13.86 -4.85 -3.62
CA ALA A 195 -12.85 -4.16 -4.43
C ALA A 195 -13.15 -2.66 -4.59
N LYS A 196 -13.58 -2.02 -3.50
CA LYS A 196 -14.05 -0.63 -3.54
C LYS A 196 -12.91 0.32 -3.87
N VAL A 197 -13.15 1.22 -4.82
CA VAL A 197 -12.21 2.27 -5.22
C VAL A 197 -12.76 3.63 -4.78
N ALA A 198 -11.98 4.37 -4.02
CA ALA A 198 -12.27 5.76 -3.70
C ALA A 198 -12.18 6.63 -4.95
N THR A 199 -13.11 7.55 -5.12
CA THR A 199 -13.15 8.49 -6.26
C THR A 199 -12.40 9.79 -5.99
N SER A 200 -11.87 9.94 -4.79
CA SER A 200 -11.05 11.08 -4.38
C SER A 200 -10.16 10.71 -3.18
N SER A 201 -9.11 11.50 -2.96
CA SER A 201 -8.26 11.34 -1.78
C SER A 201 -9.04 11.52 -0.46
N LYS A 202 -10.08 12.35 -0.45
CA LYS A 202 -10.94 12.53 0.72
C LYS A 202 -11.78 11.29 1.01
N GLU A 203 -12.33 10.65 -0.02
CA GLU A 203 -13.04 9.38 0.13
C GLU A 203 -12.09 8.26 0.56
N ALA A 204 -10.86 8.21 0.01
CA ALA A 204 -9.84 7.27 0.44
C ALA A 204 -9.53 7.38 1.94
N ALA A 205 -9.50 8.59 2.48
CA ALA A 205 -9.36 8.82 3.92
C ALA A 205 -10.59 8.32 4.70
N ALA A 206 -11.80 8.57 4.21
CA ALA A 206 -13.03 8.05 4.82
C ALA A 206 -13.12 6.52 4.81
N MET A 207 -12.53 5.87 3.80
CA MET A 207 -12.43 4.41 3.69
C MET A 207 -11.28 3.80 4.53
N GLY A 208 -10.52 4.61 5.28
CA GLY A 208 -9.37 4.15 6.06
C GLY A 208 -8.12 3.78 5.23
N LEU A 209 -8.11 4.05 3.92
CA LEU A 209 -6.96 3.82 3.04
C LEU A 209 -5.87 4.90 3.20
N LEU A 210 -6.22 6.09 3.63
CA LEU A 210 -5.31 7.14 4.06
C LEU A 210 -5.44 7.39 5.57
N LYS A 211 -4.35 7.76 6.20
CA LYS A 211 -4.28 8.12 7.63
C LYS A 211 -4.72 9.58 7.82
N HIS A 212 -5.12 9.94 9.05
CA HIS A 212 -5.43 11.33 9.40
C HIS A 212 -4.22 12.26 9.29
N THR A 213 -3.01 11.73 9.29
CA THR A 213 -1.75 12.48 9.09
C THR A 213 -1.39 12.66 7.63
N ASP A 214 -2.06 11.94 6.72
CA ASP A 214 -1.82 12.08 5.28
C ASP A 214 -2.41 13.40 4.77
N LYS A 215 -1.80 13.95 3.73
CA LYS A 215 -2.10 15.30 3.26
C LYS A 215 -2.65 15.30 1.84
N HIS A 216 -3.41 16.34 1.52
CA HIS A 216 -4.04 16.49 0.21
C HIS A 216 -3.45 17.66 -0.56
N THR A 217 -3.32 17.51 -1.87
CA THR A 217 -2.86 18.53 -2.81
C THR A 217 -3.93 18.80 -3.85
N LEU A 218 -4.29 20.07 -4.05
CA LEU A 218 -5.24 20.50 -5.07
C LEU A 218 -4.56 20.70 -6.43
N ASN A 219 -3.37 21.26 -6.43
CA ASN A 219 -2.62 21.53 -7.65
C ASN A 219 -1.64 20.40 -7.93
N ARG A 220 -1.93 19.59 -8.95
CA ARG A 220 -1.09 18.45 -9.31
C ARG A 220 0.35 18.83 -9.61
N SER A 221 0.61 20.01 -10.19
CA SER A 221 1.97 20.45 -10.50
C SER A 221 2.83 20.70 -9.25
N SER A 222 2.23 20.93 -8.09
CA SER A 222 2.95 21.08 -6.82
C SER A 222 3.11 19.78 -6.04
N LEU A 223 2.49 18.67 -6.49
CA LEU A 223 2.41 17.42 -5.75
C LEU A 223 3.78 16.90 -5.27
N LEU A 224 4.75 16.77 -6.16
CA LEU A 224 6.08 16.27 -5.83
C LEU A 224 6.86 17.25 -4.94
N SER A 225 6.69 18.55 -5.16
CA SER A 225 7.32 19.58 -4.33
C SER A 225 6.75 19.59 -2.91
N GLU A 226 5.44 19.40 -2.77
CA GLU A 226 4.80 19.30 -1.47
C GLU A 226 5.20 18.00 -0.76
N ALA A 227 5.29 16.87 -1.48
CA ALA A 227 5.79 15.61 -0.95
C ALA A 227 7.26 15.71 -0.48
N LYS A 228 8.11 16.42 -1.24
CA LYS A 228 9.49 16.74 -0.82
C LYS A 228 9.51 17.53 0.48
N ASN A 229 8.66 18.55 0.59
CA ASN A 229 8.53 19.34 1.81
C ASN A 229 8.05 18.49 2.99
N ASP A 230 7.17 17.51 2.77
CA ASP A 230 6.76 16.58 3.82
C ASP A 230 7.91 15.71 4.31
N VAL A 231 8.78 15.24 3.42
CA VAL A 231 10.03 14.53 3.80
C VAL A 231 10.89 15.42 4.69
N LEU A 232 11.11 16.67 4.27
CA LEU A 232 11.94 17.61 5.03
C LEU A 232 11.33 17.93 6.40
N ASN A 233 10.00 18.08 6.49
CA ASN A 233 9.31 18.31 7.75
C ASN A 233 9.47 17.13 8.70
N LEU A 234 9.23 15.90 8.23
CA LEU A 234 9.41 14.68 9.03
C LEU A 234 10.85 14.55 9.53
N TYR A 235 11.83 14.80 8.67
CA TYR A 235 13.24 14.77 9.04
C TYR A 235 13.59 15.83 10.11
N ASN A 236 13.15 17.07 9.92
CA ASN A 236 13.44 18.19 10.82
C ASN A 236 12.72 18.06 12.17
N GLU A 237 11.58 17.37 12.22
CA GLU A 237 10.84 17.02 13.45
C GLU A 237 11.51 15.89 14.23
N GLY A 238 12.64 15.36 13.74
CA GLY A 238 13.38 14.29 14.41
C GLY A 238 12.84 12.89 14.12
N TYR A 239 12.58 12.60 12.84
CA TYR A 239 12.13 11.26 12.41
C TYR A 239 12.97 10.15 13.04
N THR A 240 12.29 9.14 13.56
CA THR A 240 12.90 7.93 14.08
C THR A 240 12.29 6.70 13.44
N GLN A 241 13.15 5.71 13.17
CA GLN A 241 12.72 4.43 12.61
C GLN A 241 11.65 3.77 13.50
N LYS A 242 10.53 3.43 12.91
CA LYS A 242 9.44 2.73 13.60
C LYS A 242 9.83 1.28 13.93
N LYS A 243 9.14 0.70 14.90
CA LYS A 243 9.26 -0.73 15.24
C LYS A 243 8.04 -1.48 14.76
N GLN A 244 8.28 -2.72 14.29
CA GLN A 244 7.20 -3.62 13.88
C GLN A 244 6.22 -3.87 15.01
N ARG A 245 4.93 -3.79 14.71
CA ARG A 245 3.84 -3.94 15.68
C ARG A 245 3.68 -5.40 16.11
N GLN A 246 3.47 -5.58 17.42
CA GLN A 246 3.25 -6.88 18.06
C GLN A 246 1.90 -6.97 18.77
N ASN A 247 1.09 -5.92 18.68
CA ASN A 247 -0.13 -5.73 19.48
C ASN A 247 -1.34 -5.37 18.61
N ILE A 248 -1.53 -6.09 17.50
CA ILE A 248 -2.68 -5.92 16.62
C ILE A 248 -3.81 -6.78 17.17
N LYS A 249 -4.91 -6.15 17.58
CA LYS A 249 -6.07 -6.84 18.11
C LYS A 249 -6.87 -7.51 17.01
N VAL A 250 -7.17 -8.78 17.19
CA VAL A 250 -7.92 -9.62 16.26
C VAL A 250 -9.03 -10.38 16.99
N GLN A 251 -10.10 -10.79 16.26
CA GLN A 251 -11.32 -11.32 16.84
C GLN A 251 -11.37 -12.86 16.96
N GLY A 252 -10.42 -13.57 16.34
CA GLY A 252 -10.36 -15.02 16.36
C GLY A 252 -11.63 -15.69 15.81
N ARG A 253 -11.98 -16.86 16.36
CA ARG A 253 -13.14 -17.66 15.92
C ARG A 253 -14.48 -16.93 15.94
N ALA A 254 -14.69 -16.01 16.86
CA ALA A 254 -15.94 -15.26 16.93
C ALA A 254 -16.14 -14.38 15.67
N GLY A 255 -15.07 -13.70 15.22
CA GLY A 255 -15.08 -12.97 13.97
C GLY A 255 -15.23 -13.88 12.76
N LEU A 256 -14.47 -14.99 12.72
CA LEU A 256 -14.56 -15.96 11.61
C LEU A 256 -15.97 -16.51 11.43
N ALA A 257 -16.62 -16.92 12.51
CA ALA A 257 -17.99 -17.46 12.45
C ALA A 257 -18.99 -16.45 11.87
N MET A 258 -18.85 -15.18 12.22
CA MET A 258 -19.68 -14.11 11.66
C MET A 258 -19.46 -13.99 10.14
N PHE A 259 -18.19 -13.96 9.67
CA PHE A 259 -17.89 -13.87 8.26
C PHE A 259 -18.34 -15.11 7.49
N GLU A 260 -18.10 -16.32 8.00
CA GLU A 260 -18.53 -17.56 7.36
C GLU A 260 -20.05 -17.60 7.15
N ALA A 261 -20.83 -17.18 8.15
CA ALA A 261 -22.28 -17.09 8.04
C ALA A 261 -22.71 -16.10 6.94
N GLY A 262 -22.11 -14.90 6.91
CA GLY A 262 -22.38 -13.87 5.91
C GLY A 262 -21.99 -14.31 4.50
N ILE A 263 -20.77 -14.81 4.33
CA ILE A 263 -20.23 -15.29 3.05
C ILE A 263 -21.07 -16.47 2.51
N THR A 264 -21.46 -17.39 3.40
CA THR A 264 -22.31 -18.54 3.04
C THR A 264 -23.68 -18.07 2.56
N SER A 265 -24.28 -17.09 3.25
CA SER A 265 -25.56 -16.50 2.83
C SER A 265 -25.47 -15.84 1.45
N MET A 266 -24.38 -15.12 1.17
CA MET A 266 -24.14 -14.50 -0.16
C MET A 266 -23.99 -15.55 -1.24
N LEU A 267 -23.29 -16.67 -0.98
CA LEU A 267 -23.15 -17.76 -1.92
C LEU A 267 -24.50 -18.41 -2.26
N TYR A 268 -25.30 -18.78 -1.24
CA TYR A 268 -26.63 -19.37 -1.45
C TYR A 268 -27.61 -18.39 -2.12
N GLY A 269 -27.47 -17.10 -1.83
CA GLY A 269 -28.20 -16.04 -2.52
C GLY A 269 -27.72 -15.78 -3.96
N LYS A 270 -26.67 -16.47 -4.41
CA LYS A 270 -26.04 -16.32 -5.74
C LYS A 270 -25.49 -14.91 -6.00
N TYR A 271 -25.07 -14.21 -4.97
CA TYR A 271 -24.40 -12.91 -5.06
C TYR A 271 -22.91 -13.05 -5.34
N ILE A 272 -22.29 -14.19 -4.99
CA ILE A 272 -20.88 -14.49 -5.16
C ILE A 272 -20.68 -15.89 -5.72
N SER A 273 -19.54 -16.09 -6.41
CA SER A 273 -19.10 -17.39 -6.92
C SER A 273 -18.43 -18.23 -5.81
N ASP A 274 -18.19 -19.52 -6.09
CA ASP A 274 -17.40 -20.39 -5.21
C ASP A 274 -15.97 -19.89 -5.03
N HIS A 275 -15.39 -19.25 -6.06
CA HIS A 275 -14.06 -18.66 -5.97
C HIS A 275 -14.06 -17.42 -5.07
N ASP A 276 -15.05 -16.52 -5.21
CA ASP A 276 -15.21 -15.36 -4.33
C ASP A 276 -15.39 -15.80 -2.88
N ARG A 277 -16.19 -16.86 -2.63
CA ARG A 277 -16.29 -17.46 -1.30
C ARG A 277 -14.92 -17.87 -0.74
N LYS A 278 -14.10 -18.53 -1.59
CA LYS A 278 -12.77 -19.00 -1.17
C LYS A 278 -11.86 -17.84 -0.77
N ILE A 279 -11.76 -16.81 -1.60
CA ILE A 279 -10.90 -15.65 -1.31
C ILE A 279 -11.45 -14.80 -0.16
N ALA A 280 -12.79 -14.66 -0.02
CA ALA A 280 -13.41 -13.99 1.09
C ALA A 280 -13.10 -14.68 2.43
N ASN A 281 -13.22 -16.02 2.49
CA ASN A 281 -12.86 -16.79 3.69
C ASN A 281 -11.37 -16.65 4.04
N LYS A 282 -10.47 -16.62 3.03
CA LYS A 282 -9.04 -16.40 3.28
C LYS A 282 -8.75 -14.99 3.81
N THR A 283 -9.38 -13.97 3.26
CA THR A 283 -9.26 -12.59 3.76
C THR A 283 -9.79 -12.47 5.19
N ALA A 284 -10.97 -13.04 5.47
CA ALA A 284 -11.55 -13.08 6.82
C ALA A 284 -10.62 -13.80 7.80
N TYR A 285 -10.00 -14.91 7.38
CA TYR A 285 -9.05 -15.67 8.19
C TYR A 285 -7.88 -14.79 8.64
N VAL A 286 -7.25 -14.06 7.72
CA VAL A 286 -6.16 -13.14 8.05
C VAL A 286 -6.66 -12.01 8.96
N MET A 287 -7.76 -11.36 8.63
CA MET A 287 -8.29 -10.22 9.38
C MET A 287 -8.77 -10.59 10.79
N CYS A 288 -9.17 -11.84 11.00
CA CYS A 288 -9.51 -12.35 12.31
C CYS A 288 -8.31 -12.88 13.11
N GLY A 289 -7.10 -12.92 12.53
CA GLY A 289 -5.90 -13.47 13.17
C GLY A 289 -5.88 -14.98 13.20
N GLY A 290 -6.41 -15.62 12.16
CA GLY A 290 -6.45 -17.06 12.03
C GLY A 290 -7.49 -17.72 12.95
N ASP A 291 -7.26 -18.99 13.28
CA ASP A 291 -8.16 -19.84 14.09
C ASP A 291 -7.87 -19.73 15.59
N LEU A 292 -7.69 -18.52 16.10
CA LEU A 292 -7.52 -18.29 17.54
C LEU A 292 -8.84 -18.57 18.28
N SER A 293 -8.76 -19.31 19.40
CA SER A 293 -9.95 -19.71 20.18
C SER A 293 -10.73 -18.54 20.75
N GLN A 294 -10.08 -17.39 20.96
CA GLN A 294 -10.66 -16.17 21.51
C GLN A 294 -9.97 -14.93 20.92
N PRO A 295 -10.57 -13.73 21.02
CA PRO A 295 -9.90 -12.48 20.67
C PRO A 295 -8.54 -12.34 21.36
N GLY A 296 -7.55 -11.82 20.62
CA GLY A 296 -6.18 -11.72 21.11
C GLY A 296 -5.36 -10.68 20.38
N TYR A 297 -4.05 -10.71 20.58
CA TYR A 297 -3.11 -9.82 19.90
C TYR A 297 -2.11 -10.63 19.11
N VAL A 298 -1.81 -10.16 17.89
CA VAL A 298 -0.85 -10.78 16.96
C VAL A 298 0.16 -9.75 16.46
N SER A 299 1.26 -10.24 15.88
CA SER A 299 2.26 -9.39 15.22
C SER A 299 1.87 -9.08 13.77
N GLU A 300 2.52 -8.09 13.17
CA GLU A 300 2.41 -7.84 11.73
C GLU A 300 2.90 -9.03 10.91
N GLN A 301 4.00 -9.67 11.34
CA GLN A 301 4.55 -10.84 10.65
C GLN A 301 3.56 -12.00 10.64
N TYR A 302 2.90 -12.26 11.75
CA TYR A 302 1.86 -13.29 11.83
C TYR A 302 0.72 -13.10 10.82
N LEU A 303 0.38 -11.83 10.50
CA LEU A 303 -0.65 -11.51 9.51
C LEU A 303 -0.14 -11.58 8.07
N LEU A 304 1.17 -11.53 7.84
CA LEU A 304 1.80 -11.69 6.53
C LEU A 304 2.01 -13.16 6.16
N ASP A 305 2.32 -14.02 7.15
CA ASP A 305 2.51 -15.46 7.01
C ASP A 305 1.15 -16.18 6.75
#